data_4a6aa587201ef797a749bd5cd3a25d65
#
_entry.id   4a6aa587201ef797a749bd5cd3a25d65
#
_cell.length_a   1.000
_cell.length_b   1.000
_cell.length_c   1.000
_cell.angle_alpha   90.00
_cell.angle_beta   90.00
_cell.angle_gamma   90.00
#
_symmetry.space_group_name_H-M   'P 1'
#
loop_
_entity.id
_entity.type
_entity.pdbx_description
1 polymer ?
#
loop_
_entity_poly.entity_id
_entity_poly.type
_entity_poly.pdbx_seq_one_letter_code
_entity_poly.pdbx_strand_id
1 'polypeptide(L)'
;VSGHRSVPARTDHLDEDDVAYLVGDAAAVRERSLLQSALGRPRASAFGADAYPDAWTKAVALGESIARNHPLTDRNKRTTFESMLLFLDYNGQPYADPHPDDAVAFMLRLAQGGYAGRLDDAVADFRRMLGADGA
;
A
#
# COMPACT_ATOMS: atom_id res chain seq x y z
N VAL A 1 30.77 3.56 -6.85
CA VAL A 1 30.49 3.93 -7.13
C VAL A 1 30.19 4.55 -7.31
N SER A 2 30.25 4.49 -7.19
CA SER A 2 29.90 4.97 -7.33
C SER A 2 29.22 5.47 -7.97
N GLY A 3 29.09 5.56 -8.05
CA GLY A 3 28.42 6.12 -8.47
C GLY A 3 27.44 6.06 -9.06
N HIS A 4 27.26 5.49 -9.06
CA HIS A 4 26.39 5.54 -9.57
C HIS A 4 25.46 5.67 -9.05
N ARG A 5 25.37 5.87 -8.73
CA ARG A 5 24.55 6.07 -8.32
C ARG A 5 23.59 6.88 -8.63
N SER A 6 23.41 7.31 -9.08
CA SER A 6 22.46 8.30 -9.46
C SER A 6 21.27 7.78 -10.26
N VAL A 7 21.21 6.50 -10.53
CA VAL A 7 20.01 5.86 -11.08
C VAL A 7 19.17 5.38 -9.90
N PRO A 8 17.98 5.97 -9.66
CA PRO A 8 17.12 5.51 -8.57
C PRO A 8 16.79 4.03 -8.70
N ALA A 9 16.67 3.34 -7.60
CA ALA A 9 16.20 1.98 -7.59
C ALA A 9 14.80 1.92 -8.24
N ARG A 10 14.61 0.93 -9.11
CA ARG A 10 13.33 0.72 -9.75
C ARG A 10 12.27 0.34 -8.72
N THR A 11 11.09 0.94 -8.80
CA THR A 11 9.94 0.54 -7.99
C THR A 11 9.19 -0.57 -8.70
N ASP A 12 8.93 -1.65 -8.00
CA ASP A 12 8.10 -2.75 -8.49
C ASP A 12 6.66 -2.55 -8.00
N HIS A 13 5.72 -2.50 -8.94
CA HIS A 13 4.32 -2.21 -8.66
C HIS A 13 3.46 -3.47 -8.74
N LEU A 14 2.37 -3.49 -7.98
CA LEU A 14 1.37 -4.55 -8.08
C LEU A 14 0.50 -4.33 -9.32
N ASP A 15 -0.02 -5.43 -9.85
CA ASP A 15 -1.01 -5.44 -10.91
C ASP A 15 -2.28 -6.18 -10.47
N GLU A 16 -3.26 -6.28 -11.36
CA GLU A 16 -4.51 -6.95 -11.05
C GLU A 16 -4.33 -8.43 -10.71
N ASP A 17 -3.37 -9.10 -11.35
CA ASP A 17 -3.12 -10.52 -11.10
C ASP A 17 -2.59 -10.73 -9.68
N ASP A 18 -1.78 -9.81 -9.17
CA ASP A 18 -1.30 -9.88 -7.78
C ASP A 18 -2.48 -9.85 -6.79
N VAL A 19 -3.43 -8.93 -7.00
CA VAL A 19 -4.60 -8.83 -6.12
C VAL A 19 -5.51 -10.04 -6.27
N ALA A 20 -5.72 -10.51 -7.51
CA ALA A 20 -6.51 -11.70 -7.76
C ALA A 20 -5.92 -12.93 -7.06
N TYR A 21 -4.59 -13.05 -7.06
CA TYR A 21 -3.91 -14.12 -6.33
C TYR A 21 -4.19 -14.08 -4.84
N LEU A 22 -4.13 -12.89 -4.24
CA LEU A 22 -4.40 -12.71 -2.81
C LEU A 22 -5.85 -12.99 -2.44
N VAL A 23 -6.78 -12.61 -3.31
CA VAL A 23 -8.20 -12.91 -3.13
C VAL A 23 -8.49 -14.40 -3.33
N GLY A 24 -7.70 -15.06 -4.18
CA GLY A 24 -7.90 -16.47 -4.51
C GLY A 24 -8.95 -16.72 -5.59
N ASP A 25 -9.56 -15.67 -6.13
CA ASP A 25 -10.57 -15.77 -7.18
C ASP A 25 -10.63 -14.45 -7.96
N ALA A 26 -10.15 -14.47 -9.19
CA ALA A 26 -10.16 -13.30 -10.06
C ALA A 26 -11.57 -12.77 -10.31
N ALA A 27 -12.59 -13.63 -10.29
CA ALA A 27 -13.96 -13.22 -10.50
C ALA A 27 -14.52 -12.41 -9.33
N ALA A 28 -13.90 -12.48 -8.17
CA ALA A 28 -14.30 -11.67 -7.01
C ALA A 28 -13.87 -10.21 -7.14
N VAL A 29 -12.98 -9.89 -8.07
CA VAL A 29 -12.57 -8.52 -8.33
C VAL A 29 -13.62 -7.87 -9.23
N ARG A 30 -14.59 -7.18 -8.62
CA ARG A 30 -15.72 -6.62 -9.36
C ARG A 30 -15.39 -5.29 -10.01
N GLU A 31 -15.06 -4.31 -9.32
CA GLU A 31 -14.87 -2.94 -9.79
C GLU A 31 -13.47 -2.77 -10.38
N ARG A 32 -13.22 -3.38 -11.56
CA ARG A 32 -11.88 -3.37 -12.16
C ARG A 32 -11.34 -1.97 -12.41
N SER A 33 -12.18 -1.03 -12.84
CA SER A 33 -11.72 0.33 -13.08
C SER A 33 -11.26 1.02 -11.79
N LEU A 34 -11.96 0.78 -10.68
CA LEU A 34 -11.56 1.32 -9.38
C LEU A 34 -10.28 0.65 -8.88
N LEU A 35 -10.16 -0.66 -9.09
CA LEU A 35 -8.94 -1.38 -8.73
C LEU A 35 -7.74 -0.88 -9.55
N GLN A 36 -7.91 -0.72 -10.85
CA GLN A 36 -6.86 -0.18 -11.71
C GLN A 36 -6.43 1.21 -11.27
N SER A 37 -7.40 2.06 -10.91
CA SER A 37 -7.12 3.39 -10.39
C SER A 37 -6.31 3.32 -9.10
N ALA A 38 -6.68 2.43 -8.18
CA ALA A 38 -5.98 2.25 -6.92
C ALA A 38 -4.55 1.73 -7.14
N LEU A 39 -4.38 0.74 -8.02
CA LEU A 39 -3.07 0.18 -8.34
C LEU A 39 -2.16 1.21 -9.02
N GLY A 40 -2.74 2.18 -9.73
CA GLY A 40 -1.99 3.25 -10.36
C GLY A 40 -1.57 4.35 -9.39
N ARG A 41 -2.20 4.48 -8.23
CA ARG A 41 -1.91 5.59 -7.32
C ARG A 41 -0.45 5.66 -6.85
N PRO A 42 0.22 4.54 -6.50
CA PRO A 42 1.63 4.62 -6.11
C PRO A 42 2.54 5.18 -7.21
N ARG A 43 2.11 5.14 -8.47
CA ARG A 43 2.88 5.64 -9.62
C ARG A 43 2.69 7.14 -9.84
N ALA A 44 1.81 7.80 -9.09
CA ALA A 44 1.47 9.20 -9.31
C ALA A 44 2.72 10.08 -9.24
N SER A 45 2.77 11.05 -10.14
CA SER A 45 3.86 12.02 -10.18
C SER A 45 3.29 13.42 -10.37
N ALA A 46 4.07 14.41 -9.95
CA ALA A 46 3.73 15.82 -10.13
C ALA A 46 5.01 16.57 -10.43
N PHE A 47 4.98 17.40 -11.47
CA PHE A 47 6.13 18.24 -11.85
C PHE A 47 7.41 17.42 -12.06
N GLY A 48 7.28 16.21 -12.62
CA GLY A 48 8.41 15.35 -12.93
C GLY A 48 8.97 14.57 -11.75
N ALA A 49 8.35 14.65 -10.58
CA ALA A 49 8.78 13.93 -9.38
C ALA A 49 7.66 13.01 -8.88
N ASP A 50 8.04 11.91 -8.21
CA ASP A 50 7.08 11.01 -7.60
C ASP A 50 6.28 11.74 -6.52
N ALA A 51 4.96 11.60 -6.56
CA ALA A 51 4.09 12.16 -5.52
C ALA A 51 4.29 11.42 -4.19
N TYR A 52 4.66 10.13 -4.24
CA TYR A 52 4.92 9.30 -3.08
C TYR A 52 6.35 8.75 -3.20
N PRO A 53 7.33 9.36 -2.51
CA PRO A 53 8.74 9.16 -2.86
C PRO A 53 9.35 7.83 -2.46
N ASP A 54 8.83 7.16 -1.46
CA ASP A 54 9.41 5.90 -0.97
C ASP A 54 8.40 4.76 -0.99
N ALA A 55 8.88 3.52 -0.82
CA ALA A 55 8.03 2.34 -0.90
C ALA A 55 6.97 2.30 0.20
N TRP A 56 7.29 2.79 1.39
CA TRP A 56 6.35 2.83 2.52
C TRP A 56 5.18 3.76 2.24
N THR A 57 5.47 4.96 1.75
CA THR A 57 4.44 5.92 1.37
C THR A 57 3.60 5.39 0.22
N LYS A 58 4.25 4.76 -0.78
CA LYS A 58 3.53 4.16 -1.90
C LYS A 58 2.60 3.03 -1.45
N ALA A 59 3.04 2.18 -0.52
CA ALA A 59 2.22 1.09 0.01
C ALA A 59 0.98 1.62 0.73
N VAL A 60 1.13 2.68 1.53
CA VAL A 60 -0.01 3.29 2.23
C VAL A 60 -0.95 3.98 1.24
N ALA A 61 -0.42 4.67 0.24
CA ALA A 61 -1.25 5.28 -0.81
C ALA A 61 -2.08 4.22 -1.55
N LEU A 62 -1.48 3.09 -1.88
CA LEU A 62 -2.17 1.96 -2.47
C LEU A 62 -3.29 1.46 -1.56
N GLY A 63 -2.97 1.20 -0.30
CA GLY A 63 -3.94 0.68 0.66
C GLY A 63 -5.10 1.63 0.89
N GLU A 64 -4.84 2.91 1.02
CA GLU A 64 -5.88 3.91 1.19
C GLU A 64 -6.82 3.95 -0.03
N SER A 65 -6.26 3.90 -1.23
CA SER A 65 -7.09 3.93 -2.45
C SER A 65 -7.98 2.70 -2.56
N ILE A 66 -7.46 1.51 -2.28
CA ILE A 66 -8.28 0.30 -2.30
C ILE A 66 -9.36 0.38 -1.22
N ALA A 67 -8.97 0.74 -0.01
CA ALA A 67 -9.88 0.79 1.13
C ALA A 67 -11.01 1.81 0.96
N ARG A 68 -10.71 2.95 0.32
CA ARG A 68 -11.68 4.02 0.10
C ARG A 68 -12.59 3.77 -1.10
N ASN A 69 -12.11 3.02 -2.09
CA ASN A 69 -12.86 2.79 -3.34
C ASN A 69 -13.71 1.52 -3.31
N HIS A 70 -13.49 0.64 -2.33
CA HIS A 70 -14.21 -0.64 -2.26
C HIS A 70 -14.86 -0.80 -0.89
N PRO A 71 -16.09 -1.36 -0.81
CA PRO A 71 -16.69 -1.70 0.47
C PRO A 71 -15.79 -2.67 1.22
N LEU A 72 -15.44 -2.34 2.47
CA LEU A 72 -14.56 -3.20 3.26
C LEU A 72 -15.36 -4.20 4.06
N THR A 73 -15.47 -5.41 3.53
CA THR A 73 -15.76 -6.59 4.34
C THR A 73 -14.48 -7.01 5.06
N ASP A 74 -14.57 -7.90 6.02
CA ASP A 74 -13.38 -8.41 6.71
C ASP A 74 -12.37 -9.02 5.72
N ARG A 75 -12.87 -9.70 4.70
CA ARG A 75 -12.02 -10.28 3.65
C ARG A 75 -11.29 -9.19 2.86
N ASN A 76 -11.99 -8.13 2.49
CA ASN A 76 -11.39 -7.03 1.72
C ASN A 76 -10.35 -6.26 2.54
N LYS A 77 -10.60 -6.07 3.82
CA LYS A 77 -9.60 -5.46 4.72
C LYS A 77 -8.32 -6.29 4.75
N ARG A 78 -8.45 -7.60 4.88
CA ARG A 78 -7.31 -8.52 4.88
C ARG A 78 -6.56 -8.45 3.55
N THR A 79 -7.28 -8.57 2.43
CA THR A 79 -6.67 -8.52 1.10
C THR A 79 -5.95 -7.20 0.87
N THR A 80 -6.55 -6.09 1.29
CA THR A 80 -5.93 -4.77 1.16
C THR A 80 -4.63 -4.70 1.95
N PHE A 81 -4.65 -5.15 3.20
CA PHE A 81 -3.46 -5.16 4.04
C PHE A 81 -2.36 -6.05 3.45
N GLU A 82 -2.72 -7.24 2.99
CA GLU A 82 -1.78 -8.17 2.34
C GLU A 82 -1.19 -7.56 1.06
N SER A 83 -1.97 -6.78 0.31
CA SER A 83 -1.47 -6.08 -0.88
C SER A 83 -0.40 -5.04 -0.51
N MET A 84 -0.60 -4.33 0.60
CA MET A 84 0.39 -3.38 1.10
C MET A 84 1.69 -4.08 1.50
N LEU A 85 1.59 -5.21 2.19
CA LEU A 85 2.76 -6.01 2.57
C LEU A 85 3.46 -6.58 1.34
N LEU A 86 2.70 -7.07 0.36
CA LEU A 86 3.28 -7.59 -0.88
C LEU A 86 4.04 -6.49 -1.63
N PHE A 87 3.51 -5.27 -1.63
CA PHE A 87 4.22 -4.14 -2.23
C PHE A 87 5.57 -3.91 -1.55
N LEU A 88 5.62 -3.98 -0.22
CA LEU A 88 6.87 -3.87 0.51
C LEU A 88 7.82 -5.02 0.17
N ASP A 89 7.30 -6.25 0.07
CA ASP A 89 8.10 -7.42 -0.29
C ASP A 89 8.73 -7.25 -1.68
N TYR A 90 7.96 -6.80 -2.66
CA TYR A 90 8.44 -6.59 -4.02
C TYR A 90 9.54 -5.54 -4.09
N ASN A 91 9.53 -4.60 -3.15
CA ASN A 91 10.48 -3.50 -3.13
C ASN A 91 11.57 -3.67 -2.07
N GLY A 92 11.73 -4.88 -1.55
CA GLY A 92 12.83 -5.22 -0.67
C GLY A 92 12.81 -4.56 0.69
N GLN A 93 11.64 -4.18 1.18
CA GLN A 93 11.50 -3.50 2.47
C GLN A 93 11.20 -4.51 3.57
N PRO A 94 12.13 -4.74 4.50
CA PRO A 94 11.89 -5.68 5.59
C PRO A 94 10.92 -5.11 6.62
N TYR A 95 10.13 -5.97 7.23
CA TYR A 95 9.21 -5.59 8.29
C TYR A 95 8.96 -6.79 9.22
N ALA A 96 8.43 -6.51 10.41
CA ALA A 96 7.99 -7.52 11.35
C ALA A 96 6.46 -7.64 11.29
N ASP A 97 5.95 -8.83 11.55
CA ASP A 97 4.50 -9.05 11.56
C ASP A 97 3.86 -8.23 12.68
N PRO A 98 2.79 -7.48 12.38
CA PRO A 98 2.11 -6.70 13.41
C PRO A 98 1.20 -7.59 14.26
N HIS A 99 0.82 -7.08 15.44
CA HIS A 99 -0.25 -7.71 16.20
C HIS A 99 -1.54 -7.59 15.38
N PRO A 100 -2.34 -8.67 15.28
CA PRO A 100 -3.58 -8.65 14.47
C PRO A 100 -4.55 -7.52 14.82
N ASP A 101 -4.69 -7.21 16.10
CA ASP A 101 -5.59 -6.14 16.53
C ASP A 101 -5.15 -4.77 16.04
N ASP A 102 -3.84 -4.53 16.01
CA ASP A 102 -3.28 -3.28 15.51
C ASP A 102 -3.51 -3.15 14.01
N ALA A 103 -3.36 -4.24 13.27
CA ALA A 103 -3.60 -4.25 11.84
C ALA A 103 -5.07 -3.95 11.51
N VAL A 104 -6.00 -4.55 12.25
CA VAL A 104 -7.43 -4.30 12.07
C VAL A 104 -7.75 -2.84 12.37
N ALA A 105 -7.27 -2.30 13.49
CA ALA A 105 -7.51 -0.91 13.86
C ALA A 105 -6.97 0.06 12.83
N PHE A 106 -5.77 -0.20 12.32
CA PHE A 106 -5.17 0.62 11.27
C PHE A 106 -6.01 0.60 10.00
N MET A 107 -6.43 -0.59 9.56
CA MET A 107 -7.21 -0.71 8.32
C MET A 107 -8.59 -0.07 8.44
N LEU A 108 -9.25 -0.17 9.60
CA LEU A 108 -10.51 0.51 9.84
C LEU A 108 -10.34 2.03 9.74
N ARG A 109 -9.31 2.57 10.39
CA ARG A 109 -9.06 4.00 10.35
C ARG A 109 -8.77 4.49 8.94
N LEU A 110 -7.96 3.73 8.20
CA LEU A 110 -7.63 4.05 6.81
C LEU A 110 -8.89 4.08 5.94
N ALA A 111 -9.74 3.07 6.07
CA ALA A 111 -10.96 2.93 5.28
C ALA A 111 -12.00 4.00 5.60
N GLN A 112 -12.06 4.44 6.85
CA GLN A 112 -13.04 5.44 7.30
C GLN A 112 -12.61 6.87 7.04
N GLY A 113 -11.47 7.07 6.38
CA GLY A 113 -10.97 8.41 6.09
C GLY A 113 -10.28 9.07 7.26
N GLY A 114 -9.89 8.31 8.28
CA GLY A 114 -9.23 8.85 9.47
C GLY A 114 -7.88 9.49 9.21
N TYR A 115 -7.29 9.18 8.06
CA TYR A 115 -6.02 9.77 7.63
C TYR A 115 -6.19 10.70 6.42
N ALA A 116 -7.41 11.07 6.06
CA ALA A 116 -7.64 11.93 4.88
C ALA A 116 -6.87 13.24 5.01
N GLY A 117 -6.07 13.56 4.00
CA GLY A 117 -5.21 14.74 4.01
C GLY A 117 -4.01 14.63 4.93
N ARG A 118 -3.79 13.47 5.56
CA ARG A 118 -2.69 13.25 6.52
C ARG A 118 -1.99 11.92 6.23
N LEU A 119 -1.60 11.73 4.97
CA LEU A 119 -0.95 10.48 4.56
C LEU A 119 0.33 10.20 5.35
N ASP A 120 1.08 11.25 5.70
CA ASP A 120 2.30 11.11 6.49
C ASP A 120 2.03 10.47 7.86
N ASP A 121 0.91 10.80 8.49
CA ASP A 121 0.51 10.19 9.76
C ASP A 121 0.21 8.70 9.57
N ALA A 122 -0.46 8.36 8.48
CA ALA A 122 -0.74 6.95 8.16
C ALA A 122 0.55 6.18 7.93
N VAL A 123 1.51 6.77 7.21
CA VAL A 123 2.81 6.13 6.97
C VAL A 123 3.57 5.92 8.28
N ALA A 124 3.57 6.91 9.17
CA ALA A 124 4.23 6.79 10.46
C ALA A 124 3.62 5.66 11.30
N ASP A 125 2.29 5.58 11.35
CA ASP A 125 1.60 4.53 12.09
C ASP A 125 1.88 3.15 11.47
N PHE A 126 1.87 3.06 10.15
CA PHE A 126 2.15 1.83 9.42
C PHE A 126 3.58 1.33 9.69
N ARG A 127 4.57 2.22 9.61
CA ARG A 127 5.96 1.88 9.89
C ARG A 127 6.14 1.42 11.34
N ARG A 128 5.53 2.12 12.27
CA ARG A 128 5.61 1.76 13.69
C ARG A 128 5.00 0.38 13.94
N MET A 129 3.83 0.13 13.37
CA MET A 129 3.14 -1.15 13.50
C MET A 129 3.97 -2.32 12.98
N LEU A 130 4.73 -2.09 11.91
CA LEU A 130 5.56 -3.12 11.27
C LEU A 130 7.01 -3.12 11.75
N GLY A 131 7.31 -2.38 12.82
CA GLY A 131 8.64 -2.40 13.43
C GLY A 131 9.72 -1.67 12.63
N ALA A 132 9.35 -0.75 11.75
CA ALA A 132 10.27 -0.06 10.86
C ALA A 132 10.50 1.42 11.23
N ASP A 133 9.85 1.92 12.29
CA ASP A 133 10.03 3.31 12.70
C ASP A 133 11.40 3.50 13.34
N GLY A 134 11.98 4.67 13.16
CA GLY A 134 13.29 5.00 13.69
C GLY A 134 14.45 4.36 12.96
N ALA A 135 14.19 3.66 11.88
CA ALA A 135 15.23 3.02 11.09
C ALA A 135 15.98 4.05 10.23
#